data_62e5def81662b45e4ba0b3c826dc07a0
#
_entry.id   62e5def81662b45e4ba0b3c826dc07a0
#
_cell.length_a   1.000
_cell.length_b   1.000
_cell.length_c   1.000
_cell.angle_alpha   90.00
_cell.angle_beta   90.00
_cell.angle_gamma   90.00
#
_symmetry.space_group_name_H-M   'P 1'
#
loop_
_entity.id
_entity.type
_entity.pdbx_description
1 polymer ?
#
loop_
_entity_poly.entity_id
_entity_poly.type
_entity_poly.pdbx_seq_one_letter_code
_entity_poly.pdbx_strand_id
1 'polypeptide(L)'
;CIRDRVRYRQVMGDECEHLLTLSNRVVMLTEIDRGELELHKEEVALRPLLRDIAEKYQLKAAKTIHFDIDCEEGCSVYADAFCLHEILSNLVDNAVKYSNEEVLIILSGKKTEDGTIVRVHDSGIGIPLSEQHKIFNKFERVASGSRKTGTSGFGLGLNYVLQVVSAHGGMVKVESMEGSYSEFTLQFPLR
;
A
#
# COMPACT_ATOMS: atom_id res chain seq x y z
N CYS A 1 3.49 30.55 19.03
CA CYS A 1 4.57 31.31 18.50
C CYS A 1 5.62 30.49 17.72
N ILE A 2 6.76 30.01 18.27
CA ILE A 2 7.74 29.21 17.52
C ILE A 2 7.23 27.78 17.30
N ARG A 3 6.62 27.16 18.31
CA ARG A 3 5.98 25.83 18.24
C ARG A 3 4.93 25.75 17.14
N ASP A 4 4.12 26.78 16.98
CA ASP A 4 3.08 26.84 15.96
C ASP A 4 3.68 26.88 14.54
N ARG A 5 4.77 27.66 14.34
CA ARG A 5 5.47 27.74 13.05
C ARG A 5 6.10 26.41 12.64
N VAL A 6 6.66 25.65 13.58
CA VAL A 6 7.23 24.31 13.34
C VAL A 6 6.11 23.35 12.94
N ARG A 7 5.00 23.36 13.68
CA ARG A 7 3.82 22.54 13.38
C ARG A 7 3.22 22.87 12.02
N TYR A 8 3.07 24.16 11.68
CA TYR A 8 2.56 24.56 10.35
C TYR A 8 3.48 24.14 9.21
N ARG A 9 4.81 24.24 9.39
CA ARG A 9 5.77 23.78 8.37
C ARG A 9 5.66 22.27 8.15
N GLN A 10 5.50 21.52 9.20
CA GLN A 10 5.36 20.06 9.11
C GLN A 10 4.06 19.68 8.41
N VAL A 11 2.94 20.25 8.81
CA VAL A 11 1.64 20.02 8.13
C VAL A 11 1.69 20.43 6.66
N MET A 12 2.27 21.58 6.33
CA MET A 12 2.42 21.99 4.94
C MET A 12 3.33 21.06 4.13
N GLY A 13 4.41 20.56 4.73
CA GLY A 13 5.29 19.57 4.12
C GLY A 13 4.57 18.26 3.81
N ASP A 14 3.83 17.73 4.79
CA ASP A 14 3.07 16.50 4.67
C ASP A 14 1.97 16.63 3.59
N GLU A 15 1.27 17.76 3.53
CA GLU A 15 0.25 18.02 2.50
C GLU A 15 0.86 18.18 1.10
N CYS A 16 2.03 18.82 0.97
CA CYS A 16 2.74 18.90 -0.31
C CYS A 16 3.20 17.51 -0.79
N GLU A 17 3.76 16.67 0.11
CA GLU A 17 4.17 15.30 -0.19
C GLU A 17 2.95 14.46 -0.63
N HIS A 18 1.81 14.65 0.05
CA HIS A 18 0.56 13.98 -0.32
C HIS A 18 0.05 14.39 -1.71
N LEU A 19 0.07 15.68 -2.03
CA LEU A 19 -0.34 16.19 -3.35
C LEU A 19 0.58 15.70 -4.47
N LEU A 20 1.90 15.67 -4.24
CA LEU A 20 2.87 15.12 -5.18
C LEU A 20 2.62 13.63 -5.44
N THR A 21 2.38 12.85 -4.39
CA THR A 21 2.06 11.42 -4.50
C THR A 21 0.79 11.22 -5.32
N LEU A 22 -0.25 12.00 -5.09
CA LEU A 22 -1.49 11.94 -5.87
C LEU A 22 -1.28 12.30 -7.34
N SER A 23 -0.54 13.38 -7.60
CA SER A 23 -0.20 13.80 -8.97
C SER A 23 0.53 12.69 -9.73
N ASN A 24 1.54 12.10 -9.12
CA ASN A 24 2.31 11.01 -9.72
C ASN A 24 1.43 9.78 -10.01
N ARG A 25 0.52 9.43 -9.08
CA ARG A 25 -0.44 8.32 -9.30
C ARG A 25 -1.38 8.58 -10.46
N VAL A 26 -1.90 9.80 -10.60
CA VAL A 26 -2.78 10.16 -11.72
C VAL A 26 -2.04 10.10 -13.04
N VAL A 27 -0.81 10.62 -13.11
CA VAL A 27 0.05 10.54 -14.31
C VAL A 27 0.26 9.08 -14.68
N MET A 28 0.73 8.26 -13.74
CA MET A 28 1.02 6.85 -13.98
C MET A 28 -0.21 6.05 -14.40
N LEU A 29 -1.36 6.28 -13.77
CA LEU A 29 -2.63 5.66 -14.20
C LEU A 29 -3.02 6.07 -15.62
N THR A 30 -2.73 7.32 -16.01
CA THR A 30 -3.00 7.80 -17.38
C THR A 30 -2.07 7.12 -18.39
N GLU A 31 -0.80 6.93 -18.06
CA GLU A 31 0.17 6.22 -18.90
C GLU A 31 -0.21 4.74 -19.07
N ILE A 32 -0.67 4.09 -17.97
CA ILE A 32 -1.19 2.71 -18.03
C ILE A 32 -2.43 2.63 -18.94
N ASP A 33 -3.41 3.53 -18.75
CA ASP A 33 -4.65 3.56 -19.54
C ASP A 33 -4.37 3.77 -21.06
N ARG A 34 -3.27 4.45 -21.41
CA ARG A 34 -2.82 4.66 -22.78
C ARG A 34 -1.90 3.56 -23.32
N GLY A 35 -1.43 2.66 -22.47
CA GLY A 35 -0.43 1.65 -22.83
C GLY A 35 0.96 2.24 -23.05
N GLU A 36 1.25 3.42 -22.50
CA GLU A 36 2.50 4.17 -22.64
C GLU A 36 3.45 3.98 -21.45
N LEU A 37 3.02 3.27 -20.39
CA LEU A 37 3.85 3.06 -19.21
C LEU A 37 5.06 2.19 -19.54
N GLU A 38 6.25 2.76 -19.40
CA GLU A 38 7.53 2.06 -19.47
C GLU A 38 7.99 1.65 -18.07
N LEU A 39 8.10 0.34 -17.81
CA LEU A 39 8.56 -0.21 -16.54
C LEU A 39 10.05 -0.56 -16.63
N HIS A 40 10.84 -0.02 -15.73
CA HIS A 40 12.27 -0.35 -15.58
C HIS A 40 12.42 -1.49 -14.55
N LYS A 41 12.11 -2.72 -14.99
CA LYS A 41 12.11 -3.90 -14.11
C LYS A 41 13.52 -4.37 -13.80
N GLU A 42 13.78 -4.60 -12.52
CA GLU A 42 15.02 -5.14 -11.98
C GLU A 42 14.75 -6.11 -10.83
N GLU A 43 15.76 -6.84 -10.37
CA GLU A 43 15.67 -7.69 -9.18
C GLU A 43 15.68 -6.83 -7.92
N VAL A 44 14.53 -6.62 -7.30
CA VAL A 44 14.38 -5.83 -6.08
C VAL A 44 14.43 -6.76 -4.86
N ALA A 45 15.42 -6.58 -3.99
CA ALA A 45 15.52 -7.31 -2.73
C ALA A 45 14.37 -6.92 -1.79
N LEU A 46 13.52 -7.89 -1.45
CA LEU A 46 12.25 -7.61 -0.79
C LEU A 46 12.41 -7.26 0.69
N ARG A 47 13.22 -8.01 1.44
CA ARG A 47 13.39 -7.81 2.88
C ARG A 47 13.88 -6.39 3.25
N PRO A 48 14.91 -5.81 2.61
CA PRO A 48 15.31 -4.43 2.84
C PRO A 48 14.20 -3.43 2.55
N LEU A 49 13.48 -3.59 1.44
CA LEU A 49 12.38 -2.72 1.06
C LEU A 49 11.25 -2.72 2.10
N LEU A 50 10.84 -3.91 2.57
CA LEU A 50 9.79 -4.04 3.59
C LEU A 50 10.21 -3.39 4.93
N ARG A 51 11.49 -3.51 5.30
CA ARG A 51 12.04 -2.85 6.50
C ARG A 51 12.01 -1.33 6.38
N ASP A 52 12.45 -0.79 5.25
CA ASP A 52 12.45 0.66 5.01
C ASP A 52 11.04 1.25 5.12
N ILE A 53 10.06 0.57 4.51
CA ILE A 53 8.64 0.96 4.61
C ILE A 53 8.17 0.90 6.07
N ALA A 54 8.43 -0.19 6.79
CA ALA A 54 8.01 -0.34 8.18
C ALA A 54 8.60 0.74 9.08
N GLU A 55 9.90 1.02 8.98
CA GLU A 55 10.57 2.05 9.74
C GLU A 55 10.00 3.45 9.47
N LYS A 56 9.76 3.78 8.19
CA LYS A 56 9.16 5.06 7.79
C LYS A 56 7.78 5.28 8.44
N TYR A 57 6.93 4.27 8.44
CA TYR A 57 5.58 4.38 9.03
C TYR A 57 5.62 4.35 10.56
N GLN A 58 6.50 3.59 11.17
CA GLN A 58 6.66 3.55 12.62
C GLN A 58 7.09 4.91 13.19
N LEU A 59 7.95 5.67 12.48
CA LEU A 59 8.39 7.01 12.86
C LEU A 59 7.32 8.09 12.68
N LYS A 60 6.43 7.96 11.69
CA LYS A 60 5.42 8.98 11.35
C LYS A 60 4.09 8.79 12.08
N ALA A 61 3.81 7.62 12.62
CA ALA A 61 2.48 7.30 13.12
C ALA A 61 2.16 7.96 14.47
N ALA A 62 0.94 8.51 14.56
CA ALA A 62 0.36 8.93 15.84
C ALA A 62 -0.27 7.75 16.62
N LYS A 63 -0.36 6.56 15.99
CA LYS A 63 -0.91 5.32 16.53
C LYS A 63 0.21 4.36 16.90
N THR A 64 -0.08 3.38 17.75
CA THR A 64 0.83 2.26 18.04
C THR A 64 0.79 1.26 16.89
N ILE A 65 1.89 1.14 16.14
CA ILE A 65 2.02 0.18 15.03
C ILE A 65 3.04 -0.87 15.42
N HIS A 66 2.65 -2.14 15.34
CA HIS A 66 3.54 -3.28 15.45
C HIS A 66 3.77 -3.87 14.07
N PHE A 67 5.03 -3.86 13.61
CA PHE A 67 5.40 -4.50 12.36
C PHE A 67 6.05 -5.85 12.64
N ASP A 68 5.61 -6.88 11.89
CA ASP A 68 6.28 -8.15 11.76
C ASP A 68 6.69 -8.35 10.29
N ILE A 69 7.93 -8.80 10.05
CA ILE A 69 8.48 -9.00 8.70
C ILE A 69 8.86 -10.46 8.52
N ASP A 70 7.95 -11.21 7.93
CA ASP A 70 8.14 -12.62 7.54
C ASP A 70 8.54 -12.71 6.05
N CYS A 71 9.82 -12.51 5.79
CA CYS A 71 10.36 -12.54 4.43
C CYS A 71 11.58 -13.47 4.38
N GLU A 72 11.55 -14.43 3.48
CA GLU A 72 12.66 -15.37 3.26
C GLU A 72 13.95 -14.62 2.90
N GLU A 73 15.08 -15.11 3.37
CA GLU A 73 16.37 -14.52 3.03
C GLU A 73 16.67 -14.70 1.53
N GLY A 74 17.15 -13.62 0.88
CA GLY A 74 17.37 -13.62 -0.57
C GLY A 74 16.08 -13.59 -1.41
N CYS A 75 14.91 -13.39 -0.81
CA CYS A 75 13.67 -13.17 -1.54
C CYS A 75 13.73 -11.85 -2.33
N SER A 76 13.45 -11.91 -3.62
CA SER A 76 13.43 -10.77 -4.54
C SER A 76 12.20 -10.81 -5.44
N VAL A 77 11.82 -9.65 -5.96
CA VAL A 77 10.76 -9.48 -6.95
C VAL A 77 11.38 -8.86 -8.21
N TYR A 78 11.07 -9.39 -9.39
CA TYR A 78 11.43 -8.76 -10.65
C TYR A 78 10.39 -7.70 -11.01
N ALA A 79 10.66 -6.45 -10.63
CA ALA A 79 9.73 -5.35 -10.75
C ALA A 79 10.46 -4.00 -10.92
N ASP A 80 9.72 -2.97 -11.27
CA ASP A 80 10.18 -1.59 -11.15
C ASP A 80 10.23 -1.21 -9.66
N ALA A 81 11.42 -0.84 -9.18
CA ALA A 81 11.67 -0.60 -7.76
C ALA A 81 10.82 0.54 -7.19
N PHE A 82 10.64 1.62 -7.95
CA PHE A 82 9.81 2.75 -7.54
C PHE A 82 8.33 2.36 -7.45
N CYS A 83 7.82 1.68 -8.47
CA CYS A 83 6.45 1.18 -8.49
C CYS A 83 6.18 0.22 -7.33
N LEU A 84 7.09 -0.72 -7.09
CA LEU A 84 6.95 -1.69 -6.00
C LEU A 84 6.91 -1.00 -4.62
N HIS A 85 7.82 -0.02 -4.38
CA HIS A 85 7.82 0.78 -3.17
C HIS A 85 6.47 1.51 -2.98
N GLU A 86 5.96 2.17 -4.03
CA GLU A 86 4.72 2.95 -3.98
C GLU A 86 3.48 2.09 -3.70
N ILE A 87 3.35 0.91 -4.35
CA ILE A 87 2.20 0.03 -4.09
C ILE A 87 2.22 -0.56 -2.69
N LEU A 88 3.39 -0.97 -2.18
CA LEU A 88 3.51 -1.49 -0.82
C LEU A 88 3.27 -0.39 0.22
N SER A 89 3.83 0.80 0.02
CA SER A 89 3.56 1.96 0.87
C SER A 89 2.07 2.31 0.92
N ASN A 90 1.37 2.20 -0.23
CA ASN A 90 -0.07 2.44 -0.28
C ASN A 90 -0.89 1.40 0.50
N LEU A 91 -0.50 0.13 0.47
CA LEU A 91 -1.15 -0.91 1.27
C LEU A 91 -0.92 -0.70 2.77
N VAL A 92 0.31 -0.36 3.17
CA VAL A 92 0.64 -0.04 4.57
C VAL A 92 -0.09 1.22 5.03
N ASP A 93 -0.18 2.27 4.20
CA ASP A 93 -0.95 3.47 4.49
C ASP A 93 -2.45 3.16 4.73
N ASN A 94 -3.03 2.29 3.91
CA ASN A 94 -4.39 1.80 4.12
C ASN A 94 -4.53 1.00 5.43
N ALA A 95 -3.60 0.11 5.74
CA ALA A 95 -3.56 -0.65 6.99
C ALA A 95 -3.57 0.28 8.23
N VAL A 96 -2.75 1.33 8.20
CA VAL A 96 -2.71 2.35 9.27
C VAL A 96 -3.97 3.19 9.31
N LYS A 97 -4.49 3.63 8.16
CA LYS A 97 -5.70 4.46 8.08
C LYS A 97 -6.96 3.76 8.57
N TYR A 98 -7.11 2.50 8.20
CA TYR A 98 -8.31 1.70 8.49
C TYR A 98 -8.13 0.77 9.71
N SER A 99 -7.27 1.16 10.64
CA SER A 99 -7.08 0.48 11.92
C SER A 99 -7.58 1.32 13.10
N ASN A 100 -7.72 0.66 14.25
CA ASN A 100 -7.97 1.28 15.54
C ASN A 100 -6.69 2.01 16.07
N GLU A 101 -6.61 2.32 17.36
CA GLU A 101 -5.45 2.99 17.98
C GLU A 101 -4.19 2.13 17.97
N GLU A 102 -4.34 0.81 17.96
CA GLU A 102 -3.27 -0.18 17.88
C GLU A 102 -3.51 -1.09 16.67
N VAL A 103 -2.47 -1.38 15.90
CA VAL A 103 -2.53 -2.26 14.74
C VAL A 103 -1.27 -3.11 14.62
N LEU A 104 -1.47 -4.40 14.32
CA LEU A 104 -0.43 -5.30 13.87
C LEU A 104 -0.44 -5.33 12.34
N ILE A 105 0.71 -5.08 11.72
CA ILE A 105 0.91 -5.18 10.27
C ILE A 105 1.99 -6.22 10.01
N ILE A 106 1.65 -7.27 9.27
CA ILE A 106 2.58 -8.33 8.87
C ILE A 106 2.91 -8.15 7.40
N LEU A 107 4.20 -7.93 7.10
CA LEU A 107 4.73 -7.83 5.75
C LEU A 107 5.46 -9.12 5.41
N SER A 108 4.99 -9.87 4.42
CA SER A 108 5.62 -11.14 4.09
C SER A 108 6.02 -11.24 2.62
N GLY A 109 7.07 -12.02 2.37
CA GLY A 109 7.59 -12.26 1.03
C GLY A 109 8.10 -13.69 0.87
N LYS A 110 7.60 -14.38 -0.16
CA LYS A 110 7.95 -15.78 -0.44
C LYS A 110 8.14 -16.04 -1.91
N LYS A 111 9.22 -16.72 -2.29
CA LYS A 111 9.41 -17.27 -3.63
C LYS A 111 8.58 -18.52 -3.84
N THR A 112 8.01 -18.67 -5.03
CA THR A 112 7.26 -19.84 -5.49
C THR A 112 7.77 -20.27 -6.86
N GLU A 113 7.30 -21.41 -7.35
CA GLU A 113 7.63 -21.91 -8.69
C GLU A 113 7.15 -20.97 -9.80
N ASP A 114 6.04 -20.23 -9.57
CA ASP A 114 5.42 -19.33 -10.54
C ASP A 114 5.86 -17.85 -10.39
N GLY A 115 6.68 -17.53 -9.38
CA GLY A 115 7.09 -16.15 -9.14
C GLY A 115 7.28 -15.81 -7.65
N THR A 116 7.03 -14.57 -7.30
CA THR A 116 7.15 -14.10 -5.91
C THR A 116 5.81 -13.59 -5.40
N ILE A 117 5.44 -14.04 -4.21
CA ILE A 117 4.24 -13.60 -3.49
C ILE A 117 4.67 -12.62 -2.40
N VAL A 118 4.01 -11.45 -2.38
CA VAL A 118 4.16 -10.44 -1.33
C VAL A 118 2.81 -10.25 -0.66
N ARG A 119 2.76 -10.26 0.67
CA ARG A 119 1.51 -10.02 1.41
C ARG A 119 1.67 -8.86 2.38
N VAL A 120 0.58 -8.11 2.51
CA VAL A 120 0.38 -7.10 3.54
C VAL A 120 -0.88 -7.48 4.30
N HIS A 121 -0.71 -7.91 5.54
CA HIS A 121 -1.79 -8.27 6.46
C HIS A 121 -1.90 -7.20 7.54
N ASP A 122 -3.12 -6.79 7.89
CA ASP A 122 -3.39 -5.85 8.99
C ASP A 122 -4.52 -6.37 9.90
N SER A 123 -4.40 -6.10 11.20
CA SER A 123 -5.43 -6.35 12.20
C SER A 123 -6.40 -5.17 12.33
N GLY A 124 -6.78 -4.57 11.21
CA GLY A 124 -7.65 -3.39 11.16
C GLY A 124 -9.14 -3.71 11.24
N ILE A 125 -9.95 -2.77 10.76
CA ILE A 125 -11.42 -2.89 10.78
C ILE A 125 -11.97 -3.90 9.77
N GLY A 126 -11.13 -4.43 8.87
CA GLY A 126 -11.55 -5.33 7.81
C GLY A 126 -12.47 -4.69 6.77
N ILE A 127 -12.82 -5.48 5.76
CA ILE A 127 -13.63 -5.07 4.62
C ILE A 127 -14.82 -6.00 4.49
N PRO A 128 -16.06 -5.49 4.51
CA PRO A 128 -17.26 -6.31 4.30
C PRO A 128 -17.19 -7.08 2.97
N LEU A 129 -17.64 -8.34 2.97
CA LEU A 129 -17.59 -9.19 1.78
C LEU A 129 -18.30 -8.55 0.56
N SER A 130 -19.39 -7.83 0.79
CA SER A 130 -20.15 -7.11 -0.23
C SER A 130 -19.37 -5.98 -0.90
N GLU A 131 -18.30 -5.49 -0.26
CA GLU A 131 -17.49 -4.36 -0.74
C GLU A 131 -16.16 -4.82 -1.36
N GLN A 132 -15.68 -6.04 -1.06
CA GLN A 132 -14.35 -6.50 -1.47
C GLN A 132 -14.14 -6.48 -2.99
N HIS A 133 -15.18 -6.70 -3.78
CA HIS A 133 -15.09 -6.64 -5.24
C HIS A 133 -15.04 -5.20 -5.80
N LYS A 134 -15.42 -4.19 -5.01
CA LYS A 134 -15.47 -2.78 -5.43
C LYS A 134 -14.24 -1.98 -5.04
N ILE A 135 -13.49 -2.43 -4.01
CA ILE A 135 -12.39 -1.63 -3.44
C ILE A 135 -11.28 -1.28 -4.43
N PHE A 136 -11.19 -2.02 -5.53
CA PHE A 136 -10.23 -1.77 -6.62
C PHE A 136 -10.76 -0.83 -7.71
N ASN A 137 -12.03 -0.43 -7.66
CA ASN A 137 -12.59 0.51 -8.63
C ASN A 137 -12.05 1.93 -8.38
N LYS A 138 -11.88 2.70 -9.46
CA LYS A 138 -11.50 4.12 -9.36
C LYS A 138 -12.56 4.88 -8.55
N PHE A 139 -12.12 5.69 -7.57
CA PHE A 139 -12.95 6.57 -6.71
C PHE A 139 -13.91 5.85 -5.76
N GLU A 140 -13.84 4.53 -5.66
CA GLU A 140 -14.65 3.78 -4.69
C GLU A 140 -14.06 3.88 -3.27
N ARG A 141 -14.99 3.97 -2.30
CA ARG A 141 -14.67 4.00 -0.87
C ARG A 141 -15.69 3.18 -0.10
N VAL A 142 -15.22 2.33 0.80
CA VAL A 142 -16.11 1.55 1.69
C VAL A 142 -16.83 2.49 2.65
N ALA A 143 -18.14 2.59 2.53
CA ALA A 143 -18.97 3.53 3.28
C ALA A 143 -18.88 3.33 4.81
N SER A 144 -18.74 2.09 5.27
CA SER A 144 -18.60 1.73 6.70
C SER A 144 -17.27 2.21 7.30
N GLY A 145 -16.15 2.07 6.57
CA GLY A 145 -14.84 2.51 7.01
C GLY A 145 -14.70 4.01 7.11
N SER A 146 -15.22 4.74 6.13
CA SER A 146 -15.14 6.21 6.07
C SER A 146 -15.86 6.94 7.19
N ARG A 147 -16.97 6.36 7.69
CA ARG A 147 -17.73 6.96 8.81
C ARG A 147 -17.08 6.73 10.17
N LYS A 148 -16.38 5.58 10.36
CA LYS A 148 -15.76 5.23 11.64
C LYS A 148 -14.41 5.90 11.85
N THR A 149 -13.63 6.09 10.78
CA THR A 149 -12.24 6.56 10.91
C THR A 149 -12.04 8.04 10.55
N GLY A 150 -13.05 8.71 9.97
CA GLY A 150 -12.91 10.12 9.55
C GLY A 150 -11.80 10.36 8.52
N THR A 151 -11.28 9.27 7.90
CA THR A 151 -10.10 9.32 7.04
C THR A 151 -10.41 9.95 5.68
N SER A 152 -9.58 10.90 5.28
CA SER A 152 -9.59 11.49 3.95
C SER A 152 -8.85 10.59 2.95
N GLY A 153 -9.37 10.49 1.72
CA GLY A 153 -8.71 9.76 0.63
C GLY A 153 -9.54 9.81 -0.65
N PHE A 154 -8.88 9.81 -1.81
CA PHE A 154 -9.52 10.00 -3.11
C PHE A 154 -10.04 8.70 -3.75
N GLY A 155 -9.89 7.55 -3.08
CA GLY A 155 -10.33 6.25 -3.63
C GLY A 155 -9.50 5.78 -4.84
N LEU A 156 -8.26 6.26 -4.99
CA LEU A 156 -7.37 5.88 -6.10
C LEU A 156 -6.31 4.86 -5.69
N GLY A 157 -6.06 4.69 -4.39
CA GLY A 157 -4.92 3.92 -3.90
C GLY A 157 -4.95 2.45 -4.30
N LEU A 158 -6.03 1.73 -4.02
CA LEU A 158 -6.13 0.30 -4.36
C LEU A 158 -6.29 0.07 -5.85
N ASN A 159 -6.96 0.98 -6.58
CA ASN A 159 -6.98 0.92 -8.04
C ASN A 159 -5.55 1.06 -8.61
N TYR A 160 -4.75 1.99 -8.08
CA TYR A 160 -3.34 2.14 -8.44
C TYR A 160 -2.55 0.84 -8.19
N VAL A 161 -2.71 0.21 -7.02
CA VAL A 161 -2.08 -1.09 -6.72
C VAL A 161 -2.44 -2.13 -7.77
N LEU A 162 -3.74 -2.29 -8.08
CA LEU A 162 -4.20 -3.25 -9.08
C LEU A 162 -3.59 -2.99 -10.45
N GLN A 163 -3.63 -1.74 -10.93
CA GLN A 163 -3.15 -1.38 -12.26
C GLN A 163 -1.63 -1.58 -12.40
N VAL A 164 -0.86 -1.16 -11.40
CA VAL A 164 0.61 -1.32 -11.40
C VAL A 164 1.01 -2.80 -11.35
N VAL A 165 0.39 -3.61 -10.48
CA VAL A 165 0.68 -5.05 -10.41
C VAL A 165 0.31 -5.73 -11.72
N SER A 166 -0.84 -5.37 -12.33
CA SER A 166 -1.27 -5.90 -13.64
C SER A 166 -0.29 -5.51 -14.75
N ALA A 167 0.24 -4.28 -14.76
CA ALA A 167 1.25 -3.84 -15.73
C ALA A 167 2.58 -4.62 -15.58
N HIS A 168 2.87 -5.14 -14.39
CA HIS A 168 3.98 -6.07 -14.17
C HIS A 168 3.69 -7.50 -14.61
N GLY A 169 2.47 -7.81 -15.07
CA GLY A 169 2.01 -9.16 -15.40
C GLY A 169 1.58 -9.95 -14.18
N GLY A 170 1.41 -9.29 -13.05
CA GLY A 170 1.05 -9.89 -11.77
C GLY A 170 -0.45 -9.90 -11.48
N MET A 171 -0.80 -10.34 -10.28
CA MET A 171 -2.18 -10.45 -9.80
C MET A 171 -2.30 -9.94 -8.37
N VAL A 172 -3.44 -9.31 -8.04
CA VAL A 172 -3.79 -8.87 -6.70
C VAL A 172 -5.00 -9.65 -6.20
N LYS A 173 -4.94 -10.10 -4.95
CA LYS A 173 -6.08 -10.71 -4.23
C LYS A 173 -6.27 -10.01 -2.90
N VAL A 174 -7.50 -10.02 -2.39
CA VAL A 174 -7.85 -9.57 -1.04
C VAL A 174 -8.61 -10.66 -0.32
N GLU A 175 -8.22 -10.91 0.92
CA GLU A 175 -8.96 -11.71 1.88
C GLU A 175 -9.17 -10.84 3.12
N SER A 176 -10.42 -10.71 3.59
CA SER A 176 -10.72 -9.83 4.70
C SER A 176 -11.96 -10.27 5.44
N MET A 177 -11.96 -10.06 6.75
CA MET A 177 -13.10 -10.26 7.62
C MET A 177 -13.42 -8.97 8.37
N GLU A 178 -14.63 -8.44 8.16
CA GLU A 178 -15.09 -7.21 8.81
C GLU A 178 -14.96 -7.31 10.33
N GLY A 179 -14.37 -6.30 10.94
CA GLY A 179 -14.09 -6.21 12.38
C GLY A 179 -12.85 -6.96 12.85
N SER A 180 -12.07 -7.58 11.94
CA SER A 180 -10.96 -8.45 12.33
C SER A 180 -9.65 -8.18 11.59
N TYR A 181 -9.61 -8.29 10.26
CA TYR A 181 -8.38 -8.15 9.48
C TYR A 181 -8.62 -7.86 8.00
N SER A 182 -7.56 -7.38 7.32
CA SER A 182 -7.46 -7.45 5.86
C SER A 182 -6.08 -8.01 5.46
N GLU A 183 -6.05 -8.80 4.41
CA GLU A 183 -4.83 -9.31 3.80
C GLU A 183 -4.86 -9.06 2.29
N PHE A 184 -3.86 -8.33 1.80
CA PHE A 184 -3.63 -8.12 0.38
C PHE A 184 -2.47 -9.01 -0.07
N THR A 185 -2.71 -9.84 -1.07
CA THR A 185 -1.71 -10.70 -1.70
C THR A 185 -1.40 -10.17 -3.10
N LEU A 186 -0.13 -9.84 -3.33
CA LEU A 186 0.43 -9.45 -4.62
C LEU A 186 1.25 -10.61 -5.15
N GLN A 187 0.97 -11.07 -6.36
CA GLN A 187 1.73 -12.11 -7.03
C GLN A 187 2.43 -11.50 -8.25
N PHE A 188 3.74 -11.64 -8.30
CA PHE A 188 4.57 -11.21 -9.43
C PHE A 188 5.11 -12.44 -10.15
N PRO A 189 5.06 -12.48 -11.49
CA PRO A 189 5.60 -13.61 -12.25
C PRO A 189 7.13 -13.68 -12.14
N LEU A 190 7.69 -14.82 -12.53
CA LEU A 190 9.11 -14.94 -12.79
C LEU A 190 9.51 -13.99 -13.94
N ARG A 191 10.81 -13.75 -14.05
CA ARG A 191 11.40 -12.95 -15.13
C ARG A 191 11.14 -13.56 -16.50
#